data_8332af743deadb8865390cd4362fefeb
#
_entry.id   8332af743deadb8865390cd4362fefeb
#
_cell.length_a   1.000
_cell.length_b   1.000
_cell.length_c   1.000
_cell.angle_alpha   90.00
_cell.angle_beta   90.00
_cell.angle_gamma   90.00
#
_symmetry.space_group_name_H-M   'P 1'
#
loop_
_entity.id
_entity.type
_entity.pdbx_description
1 polymer ?
#
loop_
_entity_poly.entity_id
_entity_poly.type
_entity_poly.pdbx_seq_one_letter_code
_entity_poly.pdbx_strand_id
1 'polypeptide(L)'
;MRILFLHGWHSVPGGVKPTYLKDRGHDVINPALDDDDFEAAVRTAQQAFDQSQPDVVVGSSRGGAVAMNINSGDAGLVLLCPAWKNWGSAKAVKSSTVIVHSRADDVIPFAHSEELATGSGAMLIEAGDDHLLADPEPLSVMLWACEVLGTGELPPPLADDVVSESPAANSQKEASYICDACGEEIVIPLDLTEGVHQTYVEDCPVCCRANTIHVEVDEEGNTTVRAEPEQDRE
;
A
#
# COMPACT_ATOMS: atom_id res chain seq x y z
N MET A 1 -6.55 -13.05 11.38
CA MET A 1 -7.87 -12.58 10.90
C MET A 1 -7.93 -12.63 9.38
N ARG A 2 -9.11 -12.51 8.81
CA ARG A 2 -9.31 -12.43 7.34
C ARG A 2 -9.53 -10.99 6.93
N ILE A 3 -8.80 -10.54 5.91
CA ILE A 3 -8.82 -9.16 5.43
C ILE A 3 -9.17 -9.16 3.94
N LEU A 4 -10.17 -8.36 3.55
CA LEU A 4 -10.44 -8.05 2.15
C LEU A 4 -9.69 -6.77 1.79
N PHE A 5 -8.69 -6.85 0.92
CA PHE A 5 -7.91 -5.70 0.46
C PHE A 5 -8.34 -5.27 -0.95
N LEU A 6 -8.77 -4.02 -1.08
CA LEU A 6 -9.24 -3.40 -2.33
C LEU A 6 -8.20 -2.39 -2.80
N HIS A 7 -7.53 -2.70 -3.90
CA HIS A 7 -6.42 -1.91 -4.43
C HIS A 7 -6.87 -0.63 -5.15
N GLY A 8 -5.92 0.30 -5.36
CA GLY A 8 -6.13 1.56 -6.06
C GLY A 8 -6.28 1.39 -7.57
N TRP A 9 -6.45 2.52 -8.27
CA TRP A 9 -6.56 2.58 -9.72
C TRP A 9 -5.23 2.20 -10.37
N HIS A 10 -5.28 1.46 -11.48
CA HIS A 10 -4.11 0.92 -12.20
C HIS A 10 -3.15 0.09 -11.35
N SER A 11 -3.62 -0.39 -10.21
CA SER A 11 -2.88 -1.27 -9.33
C SER A 11 -3.32 -2.72 -9.54
N VAL A 12 -2.44 -3.65 -9.18
CA VAL A 12 -2.70 -5.08 -9.32
C VAL A 12 -2.75 -5.78 -7.96
N PRO A 13 -3.38 -6.97 -7.86
CA PRO A 13 -3.29 -7.79 -6.66
C PRO A 13 -1.84 -8.13 -6.30
N GLY A 14 -1.51 -8.13 -5.00
CA GLY A 14 -0.20 -8.55 -4.50
C GLY A 14 0.82 -7.43 -4.32
N GLY A 15 0.41 -6.16 -4.37
CA GLY A 15 1.29 -5.02 -4.06
C GLY A 15 1.76 -4.99 -2.60
N VAL A 16 2.60 -4.00 -2.25
CA VAL A 16 3.29 -3.87 -0.93
C VAL A 16 2.33 -4.03 0.25
N LYS A 17 1.22 -3.30 0.28
CA LYS A 17 0.28 -3.29 1.41
C LYS A 17 -0.38 -4.65 1.68
N PRO A 18 -1.00 -5.34 0.70
CA PRO A 18 -1.58 -6.66 0.95
C PRO A 18 -0.51 -7.72 1.25
N THR A 19 0.70 -7.61 0.70
CA THR A 19 1.83 -8.49 1.04
C THR A 19 2.27 -8.27 2.48
N TYR A 20 2.43 -7.01 2.91
CA TYR A 20 2.77 -6.66 4.28
C TYR A 20 1.80 -7.28 5.32
N LEU A 21 0.49 -7.27 5.03
CA LEU A 21 -0.51 -7.91 5.90
C LEU A 21 -0.39 -9.44 5.90
N LYS A 22 -0.12 -10.06 4.73
CA LYS A 22 0.11 -11.52 4.62
C LYS A 22 1.33 -11.97 5.41
N ASP A 23 2.44 -11.24 5.32
CA ASP A 23 3.70 -11.56 6.00
C ASP A 23 3.57 -11.49 7.53
N ARG A 24 2.51 -10.78 8.01
CA ARG A 24 2.16 -10.72 9.44
C ARG A 24 1.08 -11.73 9.85
N GLY A 25 0.84 -12.75 9.00
CA GLY A 25 0.01 -13.90 9.32
C GLY A 25 -1.49 -13.70 9.11
N HIS A 26 -1.90 -12.66 8.35
CA HIS A 26 -3.30 -12.47 8.01
C HIS A 26 -3.69 -13.21 6.72
N ASP A 27 -4.95 -13.71 6.67
CA ASP A 27 -5.55 -14.28 5.46
C ASP A 27 -6.09 -13.13 4.59
N VAL A 28 -5.34 -12.74 3.54
CA VAL A 28 -5.66 -11.57 2.72
C VAL A 28 -6.26 -11.97 1.39
N ILE A 29 -7.51 -11.59 1.16
CA ILE A 29 -8.22 -11.70 -0.11
C ILE A 29 -8.02 -10.38 -0.86
N ASN A 30 -7.43 -10.43 -2.05
CA ASN A 30 -7.15 -9.24 -2.85
C ASN A 30 -7.58 -9.48 -4.30
N PRO A 31 -8.87 -9.26 -4.62
CA PRO A 31 -9.40 -9.46 -5.97
C PRO A 31 -8.88 -8.40 -6.94
N ALA A 32 -8.74 -8.76 -8.22
CA ALA A 32 -8.53 -7.78 -9.27
C ALA A 32 -9.81 -6.95 -9.46
N LEU A 33 -9.68 -5.63 -9.44
CA LEU A 33 -10.77 -4.70 -9.64
C LEU A 33 -10.73 -4.14 -11.06
N ASP A 34 -11.91 -3.97 -11.67
CA ASP A 34 -12.02 -3.35 -12.99
C ASP A 34 -11.62 -1.88 -12.92
N ASP A 35 -10.67 -1.45 -13.73
CA ASP A 35 -10.18 -0.06 -13.73
C ASP A 35 -11.11 0.89 -14.48
N ASP A 36 -11.82 0.41 -15.47
CA ASP A 36 -12.66 1.22 -16.36
C ASP A 36 -14.11 1.32 -15.87
N ASP A 37 -14.65 0.25 -15.25
CA ASP A 37 -16.02 0.19 -14.71
C ASP A 37 -16.00 0.16 -13.18
N PHE A 38 -16.30 1.31 -12.55
CA PHE A 38 -16.37 1.41 -11.10
C PHE A 38 -17.44 0.50 -10.48
N GLU A 39 -18.61 0.40 -11.12
CA GLU A 39 -19.70 -0.45 -10.64
C GLU A 39 -19.34 -1.95 -10.77
N ALA A 40 -18.56 -2.34 -11.79
CA ALA A 40 -18.02 -3.68 -11.88
C ALA A 40 -17.02 -3.95 -10.74
N ALA A 41 -16.16 -2.99 -10.42
CA ALA A 41 -15.24 -3.10 -9.27
C ALA A 41 -16.00 -3.27 -7.96
N VAL A 42 -17.08 -2.51 -7.74
CA VAL A 42 -17.95 -2.63 -6.55
C VAL A 42 -18.61 -4.02 -6.50
N ARG A 43 -19.15 -4.52 -7.63
CA ARG A 43 -19.73 -5.88 -7.70
C ARG A 43 -18.70 -6.96 -7.37
N THR A 44 -17.50 -6.86 -7.92
CA THR A 44 -16.39 -7.80 -7.64
C THR A 44 -16.01 -7.79 -6.17
N ALA A 45 -15.88 -6.59 -5.58
CA ALA A 45 -15.56 -6.42 -4.17
C ALA A 45 -16.67 -6.99 -3.27
N GLN A 46 -17.94 -6.72 -3.60
CA GLN A 46 -19.09 -7.28 -2.84
C GLN A 46 -19.10 -8.79 -2.91
N GLN A 47 -18.91 -9.38 -4.10
CA GLN A 47 -18.86 -10.83 -4.25
C GLN A 47 -17.71 -11.45 -3.43
N ALA A 48 -16.54 -10.83 -3.44
CA ALA A 48 -15.41 -11.28 -2.64
C ALA A 48 -15.71 -11.18 -1.13
N PHE A 49 -16.36 -10.10 -0.70
CA PHE A 49 -16.83 -9.93 0.67
C PHE A 49 -17.82 -11.03 1.08
N ASP A 50 -18.86 -11.25 0.28
CA ASP A 50 -19.92 -12.23 0.58
C ASP A 50 -19.39 -13.67 0.64
N GLN A 51 -18.38 -14.00 -0.17
CA GLN A 51 -17.74 -15.31 -0.20
C GLN A 51 -16.76 -15.54 0.94
N SER A 52 -15.99 -14.50 1.30
CA SER A 52 -14.92 -14.64 2.27
C SER A 52 -15.30 -14.28 3.70
N GLN A 53 -16.38 -13.48 3.89
CA GLN A 53 -16.80 -12.98 5.19
C GLN A 53 -15.61 -12.44 6.01
N PRO A 54 -14.93 -11.37 5.54
CA PRO A 54 -13.74 -10.86 6.18
C PRO A 54 -14.07 -10.16 7.51
N ASP A 55 -13.11 -10.17 8.42
CA ASP A 55 -13.18 -9.41 9.67
C ASP A 55 -12.99 -7.90 9.43
N VAL A 56 -12.16 -7.57 8.42
CA VAL A 56 -11.80 -6.19 8.06
C VAL A 56 -11.77 -6.02 6.55
N VAL A 57 -12.24 -4.87 6.08
CA VAL A 57 -12.08 -4.39 4.70
C VAL A 57 -11.07 -3.26 4.69
N VAL A 58 -10.02 -3.38 3.89
CA VAL A 58 -9.04 -2.32 3.64
C VAL A 58 -9.22 -1.81 2.22
N GLY A 59 -9.37 -0.51 2.04
CA GLY A 59 -9.47 0.11 0.71
C GLY A 59 -8.47 1.23 0.51
N SER A 60 -7.65 1.14 -0.54
CA SER A 60 -6.63 2.14 -0.85
C SER A 60 -7.03 2.99 -2.05
N SER A 61 -6.97 4.32 -1.94
CA SER A 61 -7.26 5.28 -3.01
C SER A 61 -8.66 5.03 -3.64
N ARG A 62 -8.74 4.70 -4.94
CA ARG A 62 -9.99 4.28 -5.60
C ARG A 62 -10.60 3.04 -4.93
N GLY A 63 -9.79 2.09 -4.46
CA GLY A 63 -10.25 0.95 -3.67
C GLY A 63 -10.91 1.35 -2.35
N GLY A 64 -10.51 2.50 -1.78
CA GLY A 64 -11.21 3.12 -0.64
C GLY A 64 -12.63 3.55 -0.99
N ALA A 65 -12.80 4.17 -2.16
CA ALA A 65 -14.15 4.49 -2.65
C ALA A 65 -14.97 3.21 -2.92
N VAL A 66 -14.36 2.15 -3.49
CA VAL A 66 -15.04 0.85 -3.66
C VAL A 66 -15.48 0.30 -2.31
N ALA A 67 -14.59 0.30 -1.29
CA ALA A 67 -14.89 -0.18 0.06
C ALA A 67 -16.07 0.57 0.71
N MET A 68 -16.22 1.85 0.41
CA MET A 68 -17.35 2.67 0.89
C MET A 68 -18.67 2.36 0.19
N ASN A 69 -18.64 1.74 -1.00
CA ASN A 69 -19.83 1.45 -1.81
C ASN A 69 -20.27 -0.02 -1.78
N ILE A 70 -19.59 -0.90 -1.01
CA ILE A 70 -20.07 -2.25 -0.71
C ILE A 70 -20.84 -2.27 0.63
N ASN A 71 -21.69 -3.28 0.81
CA ASN A 71 -22.28 -3.58 2.11
C ASN A 71 -21.27 -4.43 2.92
N SER A 72 -20.48 -3.78 3.76
CA SER A 72 -19.48 -4.44 4.60
C SER A 72 -19.99 -4.90 5.97
N GLY A 73 -21.29 -4.80 6.23
CA GLY A 73 -21.89 -5.24 7.50
C GLY A 73 -21.15 -4.72 8.73
N ASP A 74 -20.83 -5.63 9.65
CA ASP A 74 -20.10 -5.32 10.90
C ASP A 74 -18.56 -5.40 10.75
N ALA A 75 -18.03 -5.83 9.59
CA ALA A 75 -16.60 -5.91 9.37
C ALA A 75 -15.91 -4.53 9.56
N GLY A 76 -14.75 -4.49 10.19
CA GLY A 76 -13.97 -3.25 10.34
C GLY A 76 -13.70 -2.60 8.98
N LEU A 77 -13.54 -1.27 8.93
CA LEU A 77 -13.23 -0.54 7.70
C LEU A 77 -11.98 0.32 7.87
N VAL A 78 -10.94 0.04 7.07
CA VAL A 78 -9.71 0.82 7.01
C VAL A 78 -9.60 1.47 5.64
N LEU A 79 -9.46 2.77 5.59
CA LEU A 79 -9.37 3.55 4.36
C LEU A 79 -8.01 4.25 4.27
N LEU A 80 -7.31 4.03 3.17
CA LEU A 80 -6.00 4.59 2.90
C LEU A 80 -6.14 5.63 1.78
N CYS A 81 -5.94 6.92 2.08
CA CYS A 81 -6.10 8.02 1.13
C CYS A 81 -7.35 7.89 0.24
N PRO A 82 -8.57 7.73 0.78
CA PRO A 82 -9.74 7.29 0.00
C PRO A 82 -10.19 8.35 -1.03
N ALA A 83 -10.32 7.93 -2.29
CA ALA A 83 -10.72 8.77 -3.41
C ALA A 83 -12.26 8.93 -3.52
N TRP A 84 -12.98 9.00 -2.41
CA TRP A 84 -14.44 8.92 -2.33
C TRP A 84 -15.20 10.09 -3.01
N LYS A 85 -14.55 11.24 -3.16
CA LYS A 85 -15.15 12.36 -3.90
C LYS A 85 -15.10 12.18 -5.42
N ASN A 86 -14.16 11.34 -5.89
CA ASN A 86 -13.94 11.11 -7.31
C ASN A 86 -14.76 9.91 -7.83
N TRP A 87 -15.15 8.98 -6.92
CA TRP A 87 -15.75 7.71 -7.30
C TRP A 87 -16.92 7.33 -6.39
N GLY A 88 -17.96 6.75 -6.99
CA GLY A 88 -19.12 6.23 -6.28
C GLY A 88 -20.04 7.29 -5.69
N SER A 89 -21.02 6.85 -4.92
CA SER A 89 -22.08 7.69 -4.35
C SER A 89 -22.04 7.81 -2.83
N ALA A 90 -21.27 6.94 -2.14
CA ALA A 90 -21.16 6.96 -0.68
C ALA A 90 -20.50 8.27 -0.21
N LYS A 91 -21.10 8.91 0.80
CA LYS A 91 -20.64 10.20 1.35
C LYS A 91 -20.33 10.12 2.85
N ALA A 92 -20.55 8.97 3.45
CA ALA A 92 -20.28 8.72 4.86
C ALA A 92 -19.83 7.27 5.06
N VAL A 93 -19.19 7.02 6.18
CA VAL A 93 -18.78 5.70 6.63
C VAL A 93 -19.31 5.44 8.04
N LYS A 94 -19.23 4.21 8.52
CA LYS A 94 -19.55 3.89 9.91
C LYS A 94 -18.51 4.51 10.86
N SER A 95 -18.91 4.82 12.09
CA SER A 95 -18.02 5.42 13.11
C SER A 95 -16.85 4.50 13.50
N SER A 96 -17.02 3.17 13.33
CA SER A 96 -15.95 2.18 13.50
C SER A 96 -15.03 2.08 12.28
N THR A 97 -14.69 3.22 11.66
CA THR A 97 -13.77 3.30 10.52
C THR A 97 -12.49 4.01 10.96
N VAL A 98 -11.35 3.51 10.50
CA VAL A 98 -10.07 4.19 10.57
C VAL A 98 -9.67 4.67 9.19
N ILE A 99 -9.33 5.93 9.07
CA ILE A 99 -8.81 6.56 7.85
C ILE A 99 -7.36 6.91 8.08
N VAL A 100 -6.47 6.45 7.21
CA VAL A 100 -5.04 6.80 7.23
C VAL A 100 -4.76 7.64 6.00
N HIS A 101 -4.13 8.81 6.18
CA HIS A 101 -3.88 9.73 5.06
C HIS A 101 -2.63 10.58 5.33
N SER A 102 -1.83 10.80 4.29
CA SER A 102 -0.69 11.70 4.32
C SER A 102 -1.11 13.15 4.05
N ARG A 103 -0.60 14.11 4.81
CA ARG A 103 -0.77 15.55 4.47
C ARG A 103 -0.04 15.94 3.19
N ALA A 104 1.01 15.21 2.83
CA ALA A 104 1.80 15.43 1.63
C ALA A 104 1.24 14.69 0.39
N ASP A 105 0.04 14.08 0.51
CA ASP A 105 -0.64 13.45 -0.62
C ASP A 105 -0.96 14.47 -1.71
N ASP A 106 -0.33 14.34 -2.86
CA ASP A 106 -0.48 15.21 -4.03
C ASP A 106 -1.56 14.73 -5.02
N VAL A 107 -2.15 13.55 -4.78
CA VAL A 107 -3.19 12.94 -5.61
C VAL A 107 -4.59 13.20 -5.03
N ILE A 108 -4.76 12.91 -3.73
CA ILE A 108 -6.03 13.09 -3.02
C ILE A 108 -5.84 14.10 -1.89
N PRO A 109 -6.49 15.26 -1.94
CA PRO A 109 -6.36 16.26 -0.88
C PRO A 109 -6.73 15.71 0.50
N PHE A 110 -5.84 15.89 1.48
CA PHE A 110 -6.04 15.48 2.88
C PHE A 110 -7.38 15.97 3.46
N ALA A 111 -7.80 17.18 3.07
CA ALA A 111 -9.09 17.76 3.46
C ALA A 111 -10.32 16.87 3.11
N HIS A 112 -10.21 15.99 2.10
CA HIS A 112 -11.28 15.04 1.81
C HIS A 112 -11.45 14.02 2.95
N SER A 113 -10.36 13.56 3.56
CA SER A 113 -10.42 12.66 4.72
C SER A 113 -10.85 13.38 5.99
N GLU A 114 -10.45 14.63 6.19
CA GLU A 114 -10.94 15.45 7.31
C GLU A 114 -12.47 15.62 7.26
N GLU A 115 -13.01 15.92 6.06
CA GLU A 115 -14.46 16.04 5.86
C GLU A 115 -15.19 14.71 6.12
N LEU A 116 -14.65 13.60 5.58
CA LEU A 116 -15.24 12.28 5.75
C LEU A 116 -15.23 11.84 7.22
N ALA A 117 -14.13 12.04 7.92
CA ALA A 117 -13.98 11.70 9.34
C ALA A 117 -14.93 12.51 10.21
N THR A 118 -14.97 13.85 10.00
CA THR A 118 -15.84 14.75 10.76
C THR A 118 -17.32 14.40 10.55
N GLY A 119 -17.71 14.15 9.29
CA GLY A 119 -19.10 13.83 8.94
C GLY A 119 -19.58 12.45 9.42
N SER A 120 -18.64 11.53 9.72
CA SER A 120 -18.94 10.13 10.05
C SER A 120 -18.58 9.74 11.48
N GLY A 121 -17.79 10.55 12.18
CA GLY A 121 -17.21 10.20 13.48
C GLY A 121 -16.13 9.11 13.39
N ALA A 122 -15.54 8.93 12.21
CA ALA A 122 -14.45 8.01 11.97
C ALA A 122 -13.12 8.56 12.54
N MET A 123 -12.20 7.67 12.91
CA MET A 123 -10.86 8.06 13.34
C MET A 123 -10.01 8.42 12.11
N LEU A 124 -9.40 9.60 12.10
CA LEU A 124 -8.43 10.00 11.09
C LEU A 124 -7.02 10.00 11.71
N ILE A 125 -6.11 9.26 11.07
CA ILE A 125 -4.69 9.19 11.46
C ILE A 125 -3.87 9.75 10.30
N GLU A 126 -3.03 10.72 10.63
CA GLU A 126 -2.04 11.25 9.71
C GLU A 126 -0.79 10.37 9.75
N ALA A 127 -0.38 9.82 8.61
CA ALA A 127 0.82 9.00 8.49
C ALA A 127 1.34 9.00 7.05
N GLY A 128 2.66 8.89 6.89
CA GLY A 128 3.35 8.82 5.60
C GLY A 128 3.56 10.17 4.92
N ASP A 129 4.38 10.17 3.88
CA ASP A 129 4.84 11.37 3.19
C ASP A 129 4.30 11.49 1.75
N ASP A 130 3.50 10.52 1.29
CA ASP A 130 2.96 10.50 -0.07
C ASP A 130 1.58 9.82 -0.15
N HIS A 131 1.04 9.73 -1.39
CA HIS A 131 -0.22 9.03 -1.68
C HIS A 131 -0.10 7.50 -1.55
N LEU A 132 1.09 6.95 -1.74
CA LEU A 132 1.28 5.50 -1.80
C LEU A 132 1.13 4.85 -0.43
N LEU A 133 1.50 5.53 0.66
CA LEU A 133 1.50 4.99 2.02
C LEU A 133 2.19 3.61 2.07
N ALA A 134 3.37 3.51 1.43
CA ALA A 134 4.13 2.27 1.32
C ALA A 134 5.32 2.18 2.28
N ASP A 135 5.62 3.28 2.98
CA ASP A 135 6.68 3.37 3.97
C ASP A 135 6.37 2.57 5.25
N PRO A 136 7.37 2.27 6.08
CA PRO A 136 7.20 1.48 7.30
C PRO A 136 6.16 2.04 8.27
N GLU A 137 6.11 3.37 8.47
CA GLU A 137 5.16 4.01 9.37
C GLU A 137 3.70 3.79 8.95
N PRO A 138 3.24 4.23 7.75
CA PRO A 138 1.85 4.03 7.37
C PRO A 138 1.46 2.56 7.22
N LEU A 139 2.40 1.67 6.88
CA LEU A 139 2.16 0.23 6.88
C LEU A 139 1.90 -0.31 8.29
N SER A 140 2.64 0.15 9.29
CA SER A 140 2.42 -0.21 10.70
C SER A 140 1.09 0.33 11.22
N VAL A 141 0.73 1.56 10.86
CA VAL A 141 -0.57 2.17 11.21
C VAL A 141 -1.72 1.41 10.56
N MET A 142 -1.60 1.00 9.30
CA MET A 142 -2.59 0.18 8.61
C MET A 142 -2.79 -1.17 9.33
N LEU A 143 -1.70 -1.85 9.69
CA LEU A 143 -1.76 -3.12 10.43
C LEU A 143 -2.46 -2.94 11.77
N TRP A 144 -2.02 -1.94 12.56
CA TRP A 144 -2.63 -1.61 13.84
C TRP A 144 -4.15 -1.37 13.69
N ALA A 145 -4.56 -0.57 12.70
CA ALA A 145 -5.97 -0.31 12.44
C ALA A 145 -6.77 -1.60 12.12
N CYS A 146 -6.17 -2.50 11.33
CA CYS A 146 -6.80 -3.79 11.04
C CYS A 146 -6.98 -4.63 12.31
N GLU A 147 -5.95 -4.71 13.16
CA GLU A 147 -5.98 -5.50 14.39
C GLU A 147 -7.00 -4.95 15.40
N VAL A 148 -7.04 -3.63 15.61
CA VAL A 148 -8.02 -2.98 16.47
C VAL A 148 -9.45 -3.27 16.01
N LEU A 149 -9.71 -3.10 14.72
CA LEU A 149 -11.07 -3.25 14.20
C LEU A 149 -11.50 -4.73 14.05
N GLY A 150 -10.55 -5.63 13.82
CA GLY A 150 -10.84 -7.04 13.59
C GLY A 150 -10.95 -7.87 14.86
N THR A 151 -10.25 -7.48 15.95
CA THR A 151 -10.30 -8.22 17.22
C THR A 151 -11.20 -7.56 18.27
N GLY A 152 -11.48 -6.26 18.11
CA GLY A 152 -12.15 -5.45 19.12
C GLY A 152 -11.30 -5.17 20.36
N GLU A 153 -10.04 -5.64 20.38
CA GLU A 153 -9.07 -5.37 21.43
C GLU A 153 -8.10 -4.29 20.96
N LEU A 154 -7.82 -3.31 21.81
CA LEU A 154 -6.72 -2.39 21.54
C LEU A 154 -5.41 -3.21 21.60
N PRO A 155 -4.67 -3.35 20.50
CA PRO A 155 -3.32 -3.87 20.59
C PRO A 155 -2.52 -2.96 21.53
N PRO A 156 -1.44 -3.43 22.13
CA PRO A 156 -0.56 -2.59 22.90
C PRO A 156 -0.24 -1.33 22.08
N PRO A 157 -0.16 -0.14 22.68
CA PRO A 157 0.18 1.09 21.97
C PRO A 157 1.37 0.77 21.09
N LEU A 158 1.35 1.26 19.85
CA LEU A 158 2.53 1.23 18.98
C LEU A 158 3.68 1.67 19.87
N ALA A 159 4.58 0.75 20.21
CA ALA A 159 5.64 1.04 21.14
C ALA A 159 6.30 2.33 20.67
N ASP A 160 6.56 3.27 21.59
CA ASP A 160 7.25 4.54 21.31
C ASP A 160 8.64 4.32 20.66
N ASP A 161 9.03 3.08 20.44
CA ASP A 161 10.22 2.63 19.73
C ASP A 161 10.26 2.99 18.24
N VAL A 162 9.16 3.49 17.65
CA VAL A 162 9.16 4.00 16.26
C VAL A 162 9.59 5.49 16.20
N VAL A 163 9.67 6.18 17.34
CA VAL A 163 9.99 7.62 17.37
C VAL A 163 11.39 7.93 17.89
N SER A 164 12.16 6.95 18.40
CA SER A 164 13.46 7.26 19.02
C SER A 164 14.52 6.16 19.00
N GLU A 165 14.53 5.32 18.00
CA GLU A 165 15.79 4.71 17.60
C GLU A 165 15.86 4.75 16.06
N SER A 166 16.69 5.68 15.56
CA SER A 166 17.42 5.38 14.36
C SER A 166 17.94 3.95 14.54
N PRO A 167 17.51 2.94 13.75
CA PRO A 167 18.13 1.66 13.86
C PRO A 167 19.61 1.91 13.60
N ALA A 168 20.41 1.68 14.64
CA ALA A 168 21.84 1.59 14.46
C ALA A 168 22.04 0.60 13.31
N ALA A 169 22.41 1.14 12.16
CA ALA A 169 23.05 0.48 11.03
C ALA A 169 22.66 -1.00 10.83
N ASN A 170 21.42 -1.30 10.49
CA ASN A 170 21.19 -2.33 9.51
C ASN A 170 21.17 -1.58 8.18
N SER A 171 22.34 -1.48 7.55
CA SER A 171 22.56 -0.75 6.33
C SER A 171 21.72 -1.38 5.21
N GLN A 172 20.49 -0.90 5.02
CA GLN A 172 19.92 -0.94 3.70
C GLN A 172 20.87 -0.13 2.84
N LYS A 173 21.72 -0.82 2.10
CA LYS A 173 22.56 -0.15 1.12
C LYS A 173 21.62 0.31 0.03
N GLU A 174 21.60 1.60 -0.21
CA GLU A 174 21.00 2.16 -1.41
C GLU A 174 22.04 2.11 -2.53
N ALA A 175 21.60 1.84 -3.73
CA ALA A 175 22.41 1.96 -4.91
C ALA A 175 21.61 2.65 -6.01
N SER A 176 22.29 3.24 -6.97
CA SER A 176 21.63 3.91 -8.07
C SER A 176 22.05 3.33 -9.42
N TYR A 177 21.16 3.44 -10.39
CA TYR A 177 21.46 3.19 -11.79
C TYR A 177 20.92 4.33 -12.68
N ILE A 178 21.47 4.48 -13.87
CA ILE A 178 20.94 5.40 -14.86
C ILE A 178 20.00 4.63 -15.78
N CYS A 179 18.76 5.08 -15.91
CA CYS A 179 17.81 4.51 -16.85
C CYS A 179 18.22 4.84 -18.29
N ASP A 180 18.53 3.84 -19.11
CA ASP A 180 18.94 4.03 -20.51
C ASP A 180 17.87 4.71 -21.38
N ALA A 181 16.60 4.62 -20.97
CA ALA A 181 15.49 5.15 -21.76
C ALA A 181 15.24 6.65 -21.52
N CYS A 182 15.41 7.16 -20.29
CA CYS A 182 15.14 8.57 -19.95
C CYS A 182 16.37 9.32 -19.44
N GLY A 183 17.46 8.62 -19.09
CA GLY A 183 18.69 9.22 -18.59
C GLY A 183 18.65 9.68 -17.13
N GLU A 184 17.56 9.39 -16.42
CA GLU A 184 17.41 9.75 -15.01
C GLU A 184 18.12 8.74 -14.11
N GLU A 185 18.68 9.25 -13.00
CA GLU A 185 19.27 8.44 -11.95
C GLU A 185 18.16 7.92 -11.02
N ILE A 186 18.07 6.60 -10.91
CA ILE A 186 17.08 5.90 -10.08
C ILE A 186 17.78 5.28 -8.89
N VAL A 187 17.36 5.62 -7.68
CA VAL A 187 17.85 5.03 -6.44
C VAL A 187 16.97 3.83 -6.07
N ILE A 188 17.61 2.71 -5.81
CA ILE A 188 16.92 1.47 -5.42
C ILE A 188 17.43 0.99 -4.06
N PRO A 189 16.53 0.48 -3.20
CA PRO A 189 16.94 -0.20 -1.97
C PRO A 189 17.51 -1.58 -2.31
N LEU A 190 18.60 -1.95 -1.65
CA LEU A 190 19.26 -3.25 -1.85
C LEU A 190 18.93 -4.18 -0.69
N ASP A 191 18.33 -5.31 -0.99
CA ASP A 191 18.19 -6.40 -0.05
C ASP A 191 19.39 -7.36 -0.16
N LEU A 192 20.36 -7.21 0.75
CA LEU A 192 21.55 -8.05 0.77
C LEU A 192 21.27 -9.49 1.26
N THR A 193 20.06 -9.80 1.71
CA THR A 193 19.67 -11.16 2.12
C THR A 193 19.36 -12.05 0.91
N GLU A 194 19.09 -11.48 -0.26
CA GLU A 194 18.84 -12.18 -1.52
C GLU A 194 20.15 -12.68 -2.20
N GLY A 195 21.31 -12.39 -1.62
CA GLY A 195 22.61 -12.83 -2.09
C GLY A 195 23.45 -11.72 -2.74
N VAL A 196 24.71 -12.07 -3.06
CA VAL A 196 25.71 -11.12 -3.60
C VAL A 196 25.57 -10.86 -5.10
N HIS A 197 24.77 -11.64 -5.81
CA HIS A 197 24.45 -11.46 -7.22
C HIS A 197 22.92 -11.53 -7.39
N GLN A 198 22.30 -10.44 -7.78
CA GLN A 198 20.85 -10.37 -7.97
C GLN A 198 20.55 -9.89 -9.39
N THR A 199 19.50 -10.43 -9.98
CA THR A 199 19.00 -9.98 -11.28
C THR A 199 17.48 -10.01 -11.26
N TYR A 200 16.85 -8.87 -11.49
CA TYR A 200 15.39 -8.72 -11.52
C TYR A 200 14.97 -7.65 -12.53
N VAL A 201 13.70 -7.62 -12.87
CA VAL A 201 13.13 -6.62 -13.78
C VAL A 201 12.34 -5.61 -12.94
N GLU A 202 12.56 -4.32 -13.21
CA GLU A 202 11.85 -3.24 -12.55
C GLU A 202 11.50 -2.14 -13.57
N ASP A 203 10.30 -1.60 -13.48
CA ASP A 203 9.89 -0.48 -14.31
C ASP A 203 10.50 0.83 -13.78
N CYS A 204 11.10 1.60 -14.68
CA CYS A 204 11.61 2.93 -14.33
C CYS A 204 10.45 3.80 -13.79
N PRO A 205 10.54 4.35 -12.58
CA PRO A 205 9.47 5.17 -12.01
C PRO A 205 9.22 6.47 -12.75
N VAL A 206 10.16 6.91 -13.59
CA VAL A 206 10.06 8.16 -14.36
C VAL A 206 9.44 7.94 -15.73
N CYS A 207 9.89 6.93 -16.49
CA CYS A 207 9.44 6.71 -17.87
C CYS A 207 8.62 5.42 -18.08
N CYS A 208 8.39 4.63 -17.03
CA CYS A 208 7.63 3.38 -17.03
C CYS A 208 8.13 2.33 -18.03
N ARG A 209 9.42 2.34 -18.37
CA ARG A 209 10.05 1.31 -19.19
C ARG A 209 10.72 0.28 -18.30
N ALA A 210 10.53 -0.98 -18.65
CA ALA A 210 11.13 -2.10 -17.94
C ALA A 210 12.66 -2.13 -18.14
N ASN A 211 13.39 -2.24 -17.03
CA ASN A 211 14.83 -2.41 -17.00
C ASN A 211 15.16 -3.73 -16.29
N THR A 212 16.11 -4.49 -16.83
CA THR A 212 16.73 -5.60 -16.11
C THR A 212 17.84 -5.03 -15.24
N ILE A 213 17.71 -5.17 -13.94
CA ILE A 213 18.65 -4.67 -12.94
C ILE A 213 19.58 -5.80 -12.53
N HIS A 214 20.89 -5.54 -12.59
CA HIS A 214 21.94 -6.45 -12.12
C HIS A 214 22.66 -5.81 -10.95
N VAL A 215 22.65 -6.50 -9.81
CA VAL A 215 23.34 -6.07 -8.59
C VAL A 215 24.47 -7.05 -8.29
N GLU A 216 25.68 -6.53 -8.08
CA GLU A 216 26.83 -7.30 -7.64
C GLU A 216 27.43 -6.65 -6.39
N VAL A 217 27.68 -7.49 -5.36
CA VAL A 217 28.33 -7.07 -4.10
C VAL A 217 29.66 -7.80 -3.99
N ASP A 218 30.75 -7.05 -3.88
CA ASP A 218 32.10 -7.62 -3.73
C ASP A 218 32.38 -8.09 -2.29
N GLU A 219 33.52 -8.78 -2.09
CA GLU A 219 33.95 -9.28 -0.79
C GLU A 219 34.20 -8.18 0.25
N GLU A 220 34.42 -6.94 -0.19
CA GLU A 220 34.61 -5.75 0.65
C GLU A 220 33.28 -5.05 0.97
N GLY A 221 32.18 -5.56 0.39
CA GLY A 221 30.82 -5.04 0.59
C GLY A 221 30.51 -3.81 -0.28
N ASN A 222 31.28 -3.50 -1.32
CA ASN A 222 30.93 -2.46 -2.28
C ASN A 222 29.90 -3.02 -3.27
N THR A 223 28.93 -2.19 -3.63
CA THR A 223 27.83 -2.60 -4.51
C THR A 223 27.97 -1.92 -5.87
N THR A 224 27.83 -2.70 -6.91
CA THR A 224 27.74 -2.22 -8.30
C THR A 224 26.36 -2.57 -8.84
N VAL A 225 25.66 -1.57 -9.39
CA VAL A 225 24.36 -1.76 -10.04
C VAL A 225 24.48 -1.36 -11.52
N ARG A 226 23.91 -2.21 -12.38
CA ARG A 226 23.77 -1.95 -13.81
C ARG A 226 22.33 -2.20 -14.20
N ALA A 227 21.80 -1.37 -15.09
CA ALA A 227 20.50 -1.56 -15.68
C ALA A 227 20.64 -1.69 -17.20
N GLU A 228 19.89 -2.60 -17.79
CA GLU A 228 19.78 -2.77 -19.23
C GLU A 228 18.27 -2.77 -19.59
N PRO A 229 17.89 -2.19 -20.75
CA PRO A 229 16.50 -2.28 -21.21
C PRO A 229 16.09 -3.75 -21.33
N GLU A 230 14.90 -4.11 -20.81
CA GLU A 230 14.37 -5.44 -21.05
C GLU A 230 14.20 -5.64 -22.55
N GLN A 231 14.86 -6.65 -23.10
CA GLN A 231 14.71 -7.01 -24.50
C GLN A 231 13.44 -7.85 -24.64
N ASP A 232 12.43 -7.31 -25.33
CA ASP A 232 11.28 -8.10 -25.76
C ASP A 232 11.79 -9.37 -26.46
N ARG A 233 11.52 -10.51 -25.88
CA ARG A 233 11.76 -11.81 -26.53
C ARG A 233 10.72 -11.93 -27.63
N GLU A 234 11.14 -11.78 -28.90
CA GLU A 234 10.36 -12.20 -30.08
C GLU A 234 9.99 -13.69 -30.01
#